data_614b3eba01709ad6feeaf00bbfba6869
#
_entry.id   614b3eba01709ad6feeaf00bbfba6869
#
_cell.length_a   1.000
_cell.length_b   1.000
_cell.length_c   1.000
_cell.angle_alpha   90.00
_cell.angle_beta   90.00
_cell.angle_gamma   90.00
#
_symmetry.space_group_name_H-M   'P 1'
#
loop_
_entity.id
_entity.type
_entity.pdbx_description
1 polymer ?
#
loop_
_entity_poly.entity_id
_entity_poly.type
_entity_poly.pdbx_seq_one_letter_code
_entity_poly.pdbx_strand_id
1 'polypeptide(L)'
;MFDIIVVTYNSGEKLKTTLDSIYAQDFWDYRVIIKDGASTDGSLSNLCDSGYFDEFRSARTTIIVAPDKGIYDAMNVAVESLRSGASKGCSGDGTAGADNSMGKEYILFLNCGDTFSDRQVLGDVNDYIEEQGLTPDSLNIFYGDQFNSLTGTRVSSAPKINDFALFRNVPCHQVCFYDRRLFDNRGYELKYRVRADYEHFLYCIYEEGAFAHHMERVVCRYEGGGFSETPENRQRSAAEHREITDKYMGRRAARYRMIMILTLQPLRTRMAESERFSKVYNKVKSFIYGAG
;
A
#
# COMPACT_ATOMS: atom_id res chain seq x y z
N MET A 1 -10.91 -9.69 -9.54
CA MET A 1 -11.06 -9.87 -8.05
C MET A 1 -9.96 -9.16 -7.30
N PHE A 2 -10.27 -8.56 -6.12
CA PHE A 2 -9.29 -7.91 -5.24
C PHE A 2 -9.07 -8.68 -3.94
N ASP A 3 -7.81 -8.88 -3.56
CA ASP A 3 -7.41 -9.37 -2.25
C ASP A 3 -6.94 -8.19 -1.39
N ILE A 4 -7.72 -7.82 -0.39
CA ILE A 4 -7.42 -6.70 0.50
C ILE A 4 -6.79 -7.24 1.78
N ILE A 5 -5.51 -6.96 1.97
CA ILE A 5 -4.74 -7.41 3.12
C ILE A 5 -4.70 -6.31 4.17
N VAL A 6 -5.20 -6.61 5.36
CA VAL A 6 -5.16 -5.74 6.54
C VAL A 6 -4.23 -6.37 7.57
N VAL A 7 -3.13 -5.69 7.89
CA VAL A 7 -2.22 -6.12 8.96
C VAL A 7 -2.48 -5.28 10.20
N THR A 8 -2.52 -5.96 11.36
CA THR A 8 -2.88 -5.33 12.64
C THR A 8 -2.06 -5.90 13.79
N TYR A 9 -1.72 -5.03 14.75
CA TYR A 9 -1.13 -5.41 16.03
C TYR A 9 -1.47 -4.35 17.08
N ASN A 10 -2.24 -4.72 18.10
CA ASN A 10 -2.67 -3.85 19.20
C ASN A 10 -3.22 -2.50 18.69
N SER A 11 -4.20 -2.56 17.77
CA SER A 11 -4.68 -1.39 17.02
C SER A 11 -5.95 -0.74 17.58
N GLY A 12 -6.54 -1.31 18.63
CA GLY A 12 -7.78 -0.80 19.24
C GLY A 12 -8.92 -0.68 18.22
N GLU A 13 -9.61 0.45 18.24
CA GLU A 13 -10.75 0.72 17.35
C GLU A 13 -10.35 0.95 15.86
N LYS A 14 -9.07 1.14 15.57
CA LYS A 14 -8.59 1.40 14.22
C LYS A 14 -8.87 0.24 13.27
N LEU A 15 -8.78 -1.01 13.77
CA LEU A 15 -9.11 -2.19 12.97
C LEU A 15 -10.54 -2.12 12.45
N LYS A 16 -11.49 -1.82 13.35
CA LYS A 16 -12.90 -1.69 12.98
C LYS A 16 -13.11 -0.58 11.94
N THR A 17 -12.48 0.57 12.12
CA THR A 17 -12.58 1.71 11.20
C THR A 17 -12.12 1.33 9.79
N THR A 18 -10.98 0.64 9.67
CA THR A 18 -10.48 0.15 8.38
C THR A 18 -11.44 -0.85 7.74
N LEU A 19 -11.87 -1.86 8.51
CA LEU A 19 -12.78 -2.90 8.02
C LEU A 19 -14.14 -2.32 7.61
N ASP A 20 -14.69 -1.37 8.37
CA ASP A 20 -15.95 -0.69 8.00
C ASP A 20 -15.84 -0.01 6.62
N SER A 21 -14.69 0.60 6.31
CA SER A 21 -14.47 1.24 5.01
C SER A 21 -14.37 0.23 3.86
N ILE A 22 -13.85 -0.98 4.14
CA ILE A 22 -13.75 -2.07 3.16
C ILE A 22 -15.14 -2.67 2.91
N TYR A 23 -15.86 -3.02 3.96
CA TYR A 23 -17.20 -3.64 3.80
C TYR A 23 -18.28 -2.65 3.32
N ALA A 24 -17.99 -1.34 3.35
CA ALA A 24 -18.85 -0.32 2.78
C ALA A 24 -18.68 -0.13 1.26
N GLN A 25 -17.74 -0.83 0.61
CA GLN A 25 -17.55 -0.71 -0.83
C GLN A 25 -18.77 -1.20 -1.62
N ASP A 26 -19.11 -0.51 -2.71
CA ASP A 26 -20.24 -0.85 -3.58
C ASP A 26 -19.87 -1.93 -4.64
N PHE A 27 -18.62 -2.37 -4.67
CA PHE A 27 -18.10 -3.46 -5.50
C PHE A 27 -17.93 -4.73 -4.66
N TRP A 28 -18.28 -5.91 -5.19
CA TRP A 28 -18.44 -7.13 -4.39
C TRP A 28 -17.41 -8.23 -4.66
N ASP A 29 -16.64 -8.13 -5.74
CA ASP A 29 -15.64 -9.15 -6.11
C ASP A 29 -14.30 -8.88 -5.41
N TYR A 30 -14.31 -9.02 -4.06
CA TYR A 30 -13.12 -8.91 -3.21
C TYR A 30 -13.14 -9.90 -2.05
N ARG A 31 -11.95 -10.20 -1.54
CA ARG A 31 -11.71 -10.92 -0.28
C ARG A 31 -10.92 -10.04 0.69
N VAL A 32 -11.07 -10.31 1.98
CA VAL A 32 -10.33 -9.61 3.04
C VAL A 32 -9.46 -10.61 3.78
N ILE A 33 -8.17 -10.32 3.92
CA ILE A 33 -7.24 -11.11 4.71
C ILE A 33 -6.77 -10.27 5.88
N ILE A 34 -7.20 -10.62 7.09
CA ILE A 34 -6.77 -9.96 8.30
C ILE A 34 -5.61 -10.77 8.89
N LYS A 35 -4.41 -10.20 8.93
CA LYS A 35 -3.27 -10.78 9.62
C LYS A 35 -3.03 -10.01 10.92
N ASP A 36 -3.35 -10.66 12.03
CA ASP A 36 -3.12 -10.14 13.37
C ASP A 36 -1.80 -10.68 13.95
N GLY A 37 -0.98 -9.77 14.45
CA GLY A 37 0.31 -10.04 15.10
C GLY A 37 0.22 -10.72 16.49
N ALA A 38 -0.88 -11.40 16.81
CA ALA A 38 -1.26 -11.91 18.13
C ALA A 38 -1.51 -10.75 19.12
N SER A 39 -2.43 -9.87 18.76
CA SER A 39 -2.84 -8.73 19.60
C SER A 39 -3.41 -9.18 20.95
N THR A 40 -3.13 -8.39 21.97
CA THR A 40 -3.58 -8.63 23.36
C THR A 40 -4.51 -7.52 23.89
N ASP A 41 -4.78 -6.51 23.08
CA ASP A 41 -5.62 -5.34 23.43
C ASP A 41 -7.11 -5.54 23.18
N GLY A 42 -7.50 -6.71 22.65
CA GLY A 42 -8.88 -7.02 22.31
C GLY A 42 -9.33 -6.47 20.94
N SER A 43 -8.47 -5.79 20.18
CA SER A 43 -8.85 -5.18 18.90
C SER A 43 -9.54 -6.15 17.91
N LEU A 44 -9.04 -7.38 17.79
CA LEU A 44 -9.65 -8.40 16.94
C LEU A 44 -10.68 -9.25 17.71
N SER A 45 -10.36 -9.72 18.93
CA SER A 45 -11.24 -10.61 19.68
C SER A 45 -12.60 -9.98 19.98
N ASN A 46 -12.63 -8.69 20.34
CA ASN A 46 -13.89 -7.98 20.56
C ASN A 46 -14.76 -7.92 19.29
N LEU A 47 -14.17 -7.81 18.11
CA LEU A 47 -14.93 -7.86 16.86
C LEU A 47 -15.49 -9.26 16.60
N CYS A 48 -14.72 -10.32 16.85
CA CYS A 48 -15.20 -11.68 16.73
C CYS A 48 -16.36 -11.96 17.72
N ASP A 49 -16.22 -11.55 18.97
CA ASP A 49 -17.19 -11.83 20.02
C ASP A 49 -18.47 -11.00 19.89
N SER A 50 -18.40 -9.81 19.28
CA SER A 50 -19.57 -8.91 19.09
C SER A 50 -20.50 -9.31 17.95
N GLY A 51 -20.15 -10.34 17.15
CA GLY A 51 -20.90 -10.68 15.93
C GLY A 51 -20.64 -9.70 14.78
N TYR A 52 -19.56 -8.95 14.82
CA TYR A 52 -19.17 -8.03 13.74
C TYR A 52 -19.00 -8.74 12.40
N PHE A 53 -18.46 -9.98 12.43
CA PHE A 53 -18.33 -10.82 11.26
C PHE A 53 -19.62 -11.63 11.06
N ASP A 54 -20.67 -10.96 10.56
CA ASP A 54 -21.90 -11.60 10.11
C ASP A 54 -21.63 -12.58 8.94
N GLU A 55 -22.66 -13.27 8.45
CA GLU A 55 -22.53 -14.25 7.37
C GLU A 55 -21.88 -13.64 6.12
N PHE A 56 -22.24 -12.43 5.75
CA PHE A 56 -21.72 -11.75 4.57
C PHE A 56 -20.22 -11.42 4.70
N ARG A 57 -19.78 -10.90 5.86
CA ARG A 57 -18.39 -10.56 6.13
C ARG A 57 -17.54 -11.82 6.31
N SER A 58 -18.05 -12.80 7.05
CA SER A 58 -17.36 -14.07 7.28
C SER A 58 -17.09 -14.84 5.98
N ALA A 59 -18.03 -14.85 5.04
CA ALA A 59 -17.88 -15.56 3.76
C ALA A 59 -16.70 -15.06 2.92
N ARG A 60 -16.23 -13.86 3.13
CA ARG A 60 -15.14 -13.23 2.35
C ARG A 60 -13.93 -12.82 3.19
N THR A 61 -13.87 -13.22 4.45
CA THR A 61 -12.79 -12.83 5.36
C THR A 61 -12.01 -14.04 5.83
N THR A 62 -10.70 -13.99 5.64
CA THR A 62 -9.75 -14.93 6.25
C THR A 62 -9.03 -14.24 7.38
N ILE A 63 -8.99 -14.85 8.57
CA ILE A 63 -8.29 -14.32 9.74
C ILE A 63 -7.10 -15.22 10.07
N ILE A 64 -5.93 -14.60 10.21
CA ILE A 64 -4.67 -15.27 10.58
C ILE A 64 -4.14 -14.60 11.84
N VAL A 65 -4.12 -15.33 12.95
CA VAL A 65 -3.56 -14.84 14.21
C VAL A 65 -2.27 -15.59 14.50
N ALA A 66 -1.16 -14.89 14.41
CA ALA A 66 0.18 -15.44 14.71
C ALA A 66 1.16 -14.28 14.97
N PRO A 67 2.15 -14.46 15.87
CA PRO A 67 3.23 -13.50 16.03
C PRO A 67 3.97 -13.28 14.71
N ASP A 68 4.48 -12.06 14.51
CA ASP A 68 5.29 -11.68 13.36
C ASP A 68 6.51 -10.83 13.79
N LYS A 69 7.39 -10.57 12.83
CA LYS A 69 8.62 -9.77 13.01
C LYS A 69 8.44 -8.32 12.55
N GLY A 70 7.21 -7.87 12.37
CA GLY A 70 6.83 -6.53 11.93
C GLY A 70 5.97 -6.53 10.68
N ILE A 71 5.58 -5.33 10.25
CA ILE A 71 4.55 -5.09 9.23
C ILE A 71 4.76 -5.88 7.93
N TYR A 72 5.98 -5.91 7.39
CA TYR A 72 6.26 -6.61 6.13
C TYR A 72 6.30 -8.13 6.27
N ASP A 73 6.66 -8.65 7.44
CA ASP A 73 6.55 -10.08 7.73
C ASP A 73 5.07 -10.48 7.83
N ALA A 74 4.25 -9.68 8.50
CA ALA A 74 2.81 -9.88 8.55
C ALA A 74 2.17 -9.87 7.14
N MET A 75 2.57 -8.92 6.28
CA MET A 75 2.12 -8.85 4.89
C MET A 75 2.54 -10.09 4.10
N ASN A 76 3.78 -10.56 4.25
CA ASN A 76 4.26 -11.79 3.60
C ASN A 76 3.48 -13.03 4.03
N VAL A 77 3.18 -13.17 5.34
CA VAL A 77 2.36 -14.27 5.85
C VAL A 77 0.95 -14.23 5.24
N ALA A 78 0.36 -13.05 5.12
CA ALA A 78 -0.96 -12.90 4.50
C ALA A 78 -0.94 -13.28 3.00
N VAL A 79 0.06 -12.85 2.26
CA VAL A 79 0.24 -13.23 0.84
C VAL A 79 0.43 -14.74 0.69
N GLU A 80 1.23 -15.37 1.55
CA GLU A 80 1.45 -16.82 1.49
C GLU A 80 0.16 -17.60 1.75
N SER A 81 -0.75 -17.08 2.58
CA SER A 81 -2.04 -17.71 2.81
C SER A 81 -2.93 -17.75 1.56
N LEU A 82 -2.80 -16.77 0.65
CA LEU A 82 -3.49 -16.75 -0.63
C LEU A 82 -3.01 -17.87 -1.56
N ARG A 83 -1.74 -18.25 -1.47
CA ARG A 83 -1.16 -19.34 -2.27
C ARG A 83 -1.59 -20.71 -1.77
N SER A 84 -1.60 -20.88 -0.46
CA SER A 84 -1.88 -22.19 0.18
C SER A 84 -3.36 -22.56 0.23
N GLY A 85 -4.27 -21.65 -0.17
CA GLY A 85 -5.73 -21.86 -0.05
C GLY A 85 -6.18 -22.04 1.40
N ALA A 86 -5.37 -21.62 2.37
CA ALA A 86 -5.63 -21.79 3.80
C ALA A 86 -6.69 -20.78 4.29
N SER A 87 -7.97 -21.11 4.07
CA SER A 87 -9.10 -20.37 4.65
C SER A 87 -9.40 -20.90 6.04
N LYS A 88 -9.14 -20.11 7.08
CA LYS A 88 -9.71 -20.32 8.41
C LYS A 88 -10.58 -19.11 8.75
N GLY A 89 -11.88 -19.26 8.57
CA GLY A 89 -12.86 -18.30 9.10
C GLY A 89 -12.93 -18.34 10.63
N CYS A 90 -13.55 -17.35 11.27
CA CYS A 90 -13.83 -17.33 12.72
C CYS A 90 -14.65 -18.53 13.21
N SER A 91 -15.38 -19.22 12.34
CA SER A 91 -16.08 -20.46 12.59
C SER A 91 -15.36 -21.58 11.86
N GLY A 92 -14.80 -22.54 12.61
CA GLY A 92 -13.89 -23.59 12.19
C GLY A 92 -14.39 -24.64 11.18
N ASP A 93 -15.23 -24.28 10.22
CA ASP A 93 -15.72 -25.20 9.19
C ASP A 93 -16.04 -24.41 7.92
N GLY A 94 -15.07 -24.23 7.04
CA GLY A 94 -15.22 -23.51 5.79
C GLY A 94 -14.29 -24.01 4.72
N THR A 95 -14.74 -24.95 3.92
CA THR A 95 -14.15 -25.27 2.62
C THR A 95 -14.44 -24.13 1.64
N ALA A 96 -13.55 -23.15 1.56
CA ALA A 96 -13.57 -22.22 0.43
C ALA A 96 -13.08 -22.98 -0.80
N GLY A 97 -13.97 -23.23 -1.74
CA GLY A 97 -13.64 -23.80 -3.04
C GLY A 97 -12.65 -22.89 -3.76
N ALA A 98 -11.59 -23.47 -4.31
CA ALA A 98 -10.74 -22.80 -5.27
C ALA A 98 -11.59 -22.49 -6.51
N ASP A 99 -12.09 -21.27 -6.60
CA ASP A 99 -12.73 -20.79 -7.82
C ASP A 99 -11.64 -20.48 -8.83
N ASN A 100 -11.53 -21.32 -9.84
CA ASN A 100 -10.64 -21.20 -10.98
C ASN A 100 -11.21 -20.17 -11.99
N SER A 101 -11.63 -18.99 -11.50
CA SER A 101 -12.03 -17.91 -12.40
C SER A 101 -10.79 -17.39 -13.13
N MET A 102 -10.82 -17.36 -14.45
CA MET A 102 -9.76 -16.87 -15.34
C MET A 102 -9.55 -15.34 -15.27
N GLY A 103 -10.00 -14.68 -14.20
CA GLY A 103 -9.82 -13.25 -13.97
C GLY A 103 -8.49 -12.93 -13.28
N LYS A 104 -7.87 -11.80 -13.64
CA LYS A 104 -6.68 -11.31 -12.93
C LYS A 104 -7.04 -10.97 -11.48
N GLU A 105 -6.17 -11.36 -10.55
CA GLU A 105 -6.29 -11.07 -9.12
C GLU A 105 -5.28 -9.97 -8.74
N TYR A 106 -5.74 -8.99 -7.96
CA TYR A 106 -4.91 -7.88 -7.50
C TYR A 106 -4.88 -7.81 -5.99
N ILE A 107 -3.69 -7.58 -5.44
CA ILE A 107 -3.48 -7.42 -4.00
C ILE A 107 -3.36 -5.93 -3.68
N LEU A 108 -4.10 -5.48 -2.67
CA LEU A 108 -3.96 -4.20 -2.01
C LEU A 108 -3.64 -4.40 -0.53
N PHE A 109 -2.64 -3.68 -0.02
CA PHE A 109 -2.36 -3.62 1.41
C PHE A 109 -2.95 -2.35 2.01
N LEU A 110 -3.96 -2.48 2.86
CA LEU A 110 -4.56 -1.36 3.57
C LEU A 110 -4.23 -1.48 5.06
N ASN A 111 -3.36 -0.61 5.56
CA ASN A 111 -2.92 -0.68 6.95
C ASN A 111 -4.06 -0.31 7.92
N CYS A 112 -4.01 -0.91 9.10
CA CYS A 112 -4.97 -0.61 10.15
C CYS A 112 -4.91 0.87 10.57
N GLY A 113 -6.06 1.55 10.58
CA GLY A 113 -6.22 3.00 10.77
C GLY A 113 -6.48 3.75 9.46
N ASP A 114 -5.99 3.23 8.33
CA ASP A 114 -6.27 3.82 7.02
C ASP A 114 -7.59 3.30 6.45
N THR A 115 -8.23 4.09 5.61
CA THR A 115 -9.55 3.76 5.05
C THR A 115 -9.58 4.00 3.55
N PHE A 116 -10.47 3.33 2.84
CA PHE A 116 -10.81 3.78 1.49
C PHE A 116 -11.34 5.22 1.52
N SER A 117 -11.10 5.99 0.47
CA SER A 117 -11.52 7.39 0.39
C SER A 117 -13.04 7.55 0.39
N ASP A 118 -13.74 6.62 -0.24
CA ASP A 118 -15.20 6.52 -0.34
C ASP A 118 -15.63 5.09 -0.76
N ARG A 119 -16.92 4.90 -1.02
CA ARG A 119 -17.52 3.58 -1.31
C ARG A 119 -17.30 3.08 -2.73
N GLN A 120 -16.86 3.92 -3.65
CA GLN A 120 -16.77 3.61 -5.08
C GLN A 120 -15.35 3.20 -5.51
N VAL A 121 -14.36 3.24 -4.59
CA VAL A 121 -12.95 3.03 -4.94
C VAL A 121 -12.72 1.72 -5.69
N LEU A 122 -13.23 0.60 -5.20
CA LEU A 122 -13.00 -0.70 -5.85
C LEU A 122 -13.70 -0.81 -7.20
N GLY A 123 -14.90 -0.23 -7.33
CA GLY A 123 -15.62 -0.16 -8.61
C GLY A 123 -14.85 0.67 -9.63
N ASP A 124 -14.45 1.89 -9.28
CA ASP A 124 -13.69 2.78 -10.17
C ASP A 124 -12.36 2.17 -10.61
N VAL A 125 -11.68 1.45 -9.70
CA VAL A 125 -10.43 0.74 -10.01
C VAL A 125 -10.69 -0.43 -10.96
N ASN A 126 -11.76 -1.21 -10.75
CA ASN A 126 -12.11 -2.30 -11.62
C ASN A 126 -12.40 -1.80 -13.04
N ASP A 127 -13.23 -0.78 -13.16
CA ASP A 127 -13.60 -0.19 -14.45
C ASP A 127 -12.35 0.33 -15.19
N TYR A 128 -11.45 1.02 -14.46
CA TYR A 128 -10.19 1.47 -15.02
C TYR A 128 -9.32 0.32 -15.53
N ILE A 129 -9.23 -0.80 -14.79
CA ILE A 129 -8.46 -1.98 -15.18
C ILE A 129 -9.04 -2.60 -16.46
N GLU A 130 -10.36 -2.72 -16.54
CA GLU A 130 -11.04 -3.27 -17.72
C GLU A 130 -10.81 -2.43 -18.97
N GLU A 131 -10.80 -1.09 -18.83
CA GLU A 131 -10.54 -0.16 -19.94
C GLU A 131 -9.11 -0.27 -20.51
N GLN A 132 -8.14 -0.78 -19.74
CA GLN A 132 -6.75 -0.87 -20.22
C GLN A 132 -6.52 -1.93 -21.30
N GLY A 133 -7.44 -2.86 -21.52
CA GLY A 133 -7.33 -3.90 -22.56
C GLY A 133 -6.08 -4.78 -22.38
N LEU A 134 -5.75 -5.16 -21.16
CA LEU A 134 -4.51 -5.84 -20.79
C LEU A 134 -4.41 -7.23 -21.39
N THR A 135 -3.20 -7.59 -21.82
CA THR A 135 -2.92 -8.98 -22.22
C THR A 135 -2.87 -9.91 -21.00
N PRO A 136 -3.25 -11.18 -21.11
CA PRO A 136 -3.22 -12.13 -20.00
C PRO A 136 -1.86 -12.25 -19.33
N ASP A 137 -0.77 -12.18 -20.10
CA ASP A 137 0.61 -12.37 -19.62
C ASP A 137 1.23 -11.11 -19.02
N SER A 138 0.66 -9.92 -19.24
CA SER A 138 1.22 -8.68 -18.69
C SER A 138 1.06 -8.64 -17.17
N LEU A 139 2.14 -8.31 -16.48
CA LEU A 139 2.16 -8.01 -15.05
C LEU A 139 1.93 -6.51 -14.84
N ASN A 140 1.00 -6.15 -13.97
CA ASN A 140 0.57 -4.77 -13.85
C ASN A 140 0.46 -4.33 -12.38
N ILE A 141 0.74 -3.05 -12.14
CA ILE A 141 0.49 -2.35 -10.88
C ILE A 141 -0.37 -1.15 -11.21
N PHE A 142 -1.59 -1.09 -10.67
CA PHE A 142 -2.44 0.09 -10.75
C PHE A 142 -2.29 0.90 -9.47
N TYR A 143 -2.15 2.20 -9.58
CA TYR A 143 -1.96 3.03 -8.41
C TYR A 143 -2.65 4.38 -8.56
N GLY A 144 -3.18 4.87 -7.45
CA GLY A 144 -3.80 6.18 -7.38
C GLY A 144 -3.07 7.12 -6.42
N ASP A 145 -3.82 8.05 -5.87
CA ASP A 145 -3.37 9.05 -4.92
C ASP A 145 -3.87 8.72 -3.52
N GLN A 146 -3.27 9.33 -2.51
CA GLN A 146 -3.77 9.26 -1.14
C GLN A 146 -4.24 10.64 -0.65
N PHE A 147 -5.12 10.64 0.33
CA PHE A 147 -5.49 11.83 1.09
C PHE A 147 -4.86 11.73 2.49
N ASN A 148 -4.06 12.71 2.86
CA ASN A 148 -3.47 12.77 4.20
C ASN A 148 -4.44 13.48 5.13
N SER A 149 -5.00 12.76 6.09
CA SER A 149 -6.01 13.27 7.03
C SER A 149 -5.44 14.29 8.02
N LEU A 150 -4.15 14.20 8.38
CA LEU A 150 -3.52 15.17 9.28
C LEU A 150 -3.34 16.54 8.63
N THR A 151 -2.96 16.55 7.35
CA THR A 151 -2.71 17.81 6.63
C THR A 151 -3.92 18.31 5.86
N GLY A 152 -4.96 17.47 5.71
CA GLY A 152 -6.16 17.77 4.92
C GLY A 152 -5.85 17.94 3.43
N THR A 153 -4.79 17.30 2.90
CA THR A 153 -4.33 17.49 1.52
C THR A 153 -4.24 16.18 0.75
N ARG A 154 -4.54 16.26 -0.56
CA ARG A 154 -4.25 15.17 -1.51
C ARG A 154 -2.74 15.10 -1.73
N VAL A 155 -2.19 13.91 -1.61
CA VAL A 155 -0.81 13.57 -1.95
C VAL A 155 -0.85 12.80 -3.26
N SER A 156 -0.53 13.51 -4.35
CA SER A 156 -0.56 12.91 -5.68
C SER A 156 0.67 12.05 -5.93
N SER A 157 0.44 10.87 -6.43
CA SER A 157 1.47 9.97 -6.95
C SER A 157 2.06 10.50 -8.27
N ALA A 158 3.21 10.01 -8.67
CA ALA A 158 3.78 10.38 -9.96
C ALA A 158 2.86 9.88 -11.10
N PRO A 159 2.39 10.76 -12.00
CA PRO A 159 1.45 10.35 -13.05
C PRO A 159 2.09 9.42 -14.08
N LYS A 160 3.40 9.35 -14.12
CA LYS A 160 4.17 8.43 -14.95
C LYS A 160 5.38 7.91 -14.20
N ILE A 161 5.49 6.59 -14.13
CA ILE A 161 6.67 5.93 -13.57
C ILE A 161 7.77 5.92 -14.62
N ASN A 162 8.88 6.58 -14.30
CA ASN A 162 10.12 6.54 -15.03
C ASN A 162 11.28 6.38 -14.04
N ASP A 163 12.48 6.17 -14.55
CA ASP A 163 13.67 5.89 -13.74
C ASP A 163 13.93 6.98 -12.67
N PHE A 164 13.73 8.25 -13.01
CA PHE A 164 13.91 9.34 -12.04
C PHE A 164 12.78 9.43 -11.01
N ALA A 165 11.54 9.12 -11.40
CA ALA A 165 10.42 9.02 -10.46
C ALA A 165 10.68 7.90 -9.45
N LEU A 166 11.08 6.73 -9.91
CA LEU A 166 11.47 5.58 -9.06
C LEU A 166 12.63 5.92 -8.12
N PHE A 167 13.64 6.67 -8.61
CA PHE A 167 14.73 7.13 -7.75
C PHE A 167 14.24 8.05 -6.63
N ARG A 168 13.24 8.88 -6.87
CA ARG A 168 12.71 9.80 -5.85
C ARG A 168 11.84 9.11 -4.82
N ASN A 169 10.87 8.38 -5.27
CA ASN A 169 9.95 7.59 -4.45
C ASN A 169 9.00 6.78 -5.35
N VAL A 170 8.29 5.83 -4.76
CA VAL A 170 7.19 5.10 -5.40
C VAL A 170 5.86 5.52 -4.79
N PRO A 171 4.73 5.21 -5.43
CA PRO A 171 3.41 5.36 -4.81
C PRO A 171 3.36 4.56 -3.49
N CYS A 172 2.60 5.07 -2.51
CA CYS A 172 2.41 4.37 -1.25
C CYS A 172 1.73 3.01 -1.51
N HIS A 173 2.15 1.96 -0.81
CA HIS A 173 1.56 0.62 -0.99
C HIS A 173 0.04 0.59 -0.78
N GLN A 174 -0.51 1.46 0.06
CA GLN A 174 -1.96 1.59 0.34
C GLN A 174 -2.79 2.13 -0.83
N VAL A 175 -2.14 2.59 -1.89
CA VAL A 175 -2.81 3.04 -3.11
C VAL A 175 -2.44 2.21 -4.33
N CYS A 176 -1.71 1.10 -4.13
CA CYS A 176 -1.20 0.22 -5.19
C CYS A 176 -1.95 -1.10 -5.21
N PHE A 177 -2.54 -1.42 -6.35
CA PHE A 177 -3.14 -2.71 -6.66
C PHE A 177 -2.14 -3.51 -7.50
N TYR A 178 -1.49 -4.48 -6.87
CA TYR A 178 -0.47 -5.31 -7.50
C TYR A 178 -1.11 -6.54 -8.13
N ASP A 179 -0.78 -6.85 -9.39
CA ASP A 179 -1.05 -8.19 -9.93
C ASP A 179 -0.48 -9.23 -8.94
N ARG A 180 -1.31 -10.17 -8.52
CA ARG A 180 -0.93 -11.16 -7.50
C ARG A 180 0.33 -11.92 -7.84
N ARG A 181 0.55 -12.21 -9.13
CA ARG A 181 1.73 -12.92 -9.64
C ARG A 181 3.05 -12.21 -9.34
N LEU A 182 3.04 -10.90 -9.07
CA LEU A 182 4.22 -10.14 -8.65
C LEU A 182 4.78 -10.58 -7.28
N PHE A 183 4.00 -11.36 -6.54
CA PHE A 183 4.43 -11.94 -5.27
C PHE A 183 4.79 -13.44 -5.39
N ASP A 184 4.69 -14.07 -6.57
CA ASP A 184 4.92 -15.53 -6.72
C ASP A 184 6.37 -15.91 -6.45
N ASN A 185 7.33 -15.16 -6.93
CA ASN A 185 8.75 -15.46 -6.76
C ASN A 185 9.27 -15.05 -5.38
N ARG A 186 8.80 -13.95 -4.83
CA ARG A 186 9.13 -13.49 -3.48
C ARG A 186 8.14 -12.43 -2.97
N GLY A 187 8.05 -12.30 -1.64
CA GLY A 187 7.39 -11.21 -0.98
C GLY A 187 8.33 -10.02 -0.69
N TYR A 188 7.96 -9.25 0.32
CA TYR A 188 8.79 -8.15 0.84
C TYR A 188 10.09 -8.67 1.46
N GLU A 189 11.19 -7.98 1.21
CA GLU A 189 12.50 -8.34 1.75
C GLU A 189 12.68 -7.78 3.17
N LEU A 190 12.66 -8.67 4.17
CA LEU A 190 12.59 -8.31 5.60
C LEU A 190 13.83 -7.62 6.15
N LYS A 191 14.94 -7.59 5.41
CA LYS A 191 16.11 -6.78 5.79
C LYS A 191 15.81 -5.29 5.77
N TYR A 192 14.87 -4.84 4.91
CA TYR A 192 14.40 -3.46 4.86
C TYR A 192 13.20 -3.29 5.79
N ARG A 193 13.42 -2.61 6.92
CA ARG A 193 12.37 -2.45 7.93
C ARG A 193 11.39 -1.33 7.64
N VAL A 194 11.79 -0.35 6.82
CA VAL A 194 11.00 0.85 6.53
C VAL A 194 10.65 0.98 5.05
N ARG A 195 11.48 0.41 4.17
CA ARG A 195 11.39 0.59 2.72
C ARG A 195 11.25 -0.72 1.94
N ALA A 196 10.74 -1.78 2.56
CA ALA A 196 10.55 -3.04 1.84
C ALA A 196 9.49 -2.92 0.73
N ASP A 197 8.46 -2.08 0.91
CA ASP A 197 7.47 -1.75 -0.11
C ASP A 197 8.10 -0.99 -1.30
N TYR A 198 8.97 -0.04 -1.02
CA TYR A 198 9.73 0.68 -2.04
C TYR A 198 10.64 -0.29 -2.82
N GLU A 199 11.35 -1.16 -2.13
CA GLU A 199 12.23 -2.15 -2.75
C GLU A 199 11.45 -3.13 -3.61
N HIS A 200 10.31 -3.65 -3.12
CA HIS A 200 9.48 -4.58 -3.86
C HIS A 200 8.87 -3.93 -5.11
N PHE A 201 8.47 -2.66 -5.05
CA PHE A 201 7.99 -1.94 -6.23
C PHE A 201 9.09 -1.86 -7.31
N LEU A 202 10.35 -1.55 -6.92
CA LEU A 202 11.47 -1.53 -7.85
C LEU A 202 11.75 -2.92 -8.42
N TYR A 203 11.69 -3.96 -7.60
CA TYR A 203 11.79 -5.35 -8.04
C TYR A 203 10.74 -5.67 -9.11
N CYS A 204 9.48 -5.34 -8.86
CA CYS A 204 8.40 -5.56 -9.82
C CYS A 204 8.68 -4.88 -11.17
N ILE A 205 9.20 -3.65 -11.16
CA ILE A 205 9.48 -2.91 -12.41
C ILE A 205 10.75 -3.41 -13.11
N TYR A 206 11.85 -3.61 -12.37
CA TYR A 206 13.15 -3.87 -12.99
C TYR A 206 13.44 -5.35 -13.24
N GLU A 207 12.93 -6.25 -12.42
CA GLU A 207 13.20 -7.67 -12.51
C GLU A 207 12.01 -8.45 -13.09
N GLU A 208 10.77 -8.13 -12.71
CA GLU A 208 9.57 -8.80 -13.23
C GLU A 208 9.00 -8.12 -14.48
N GLY A 209 9.46 -6.92 -14.83
CA GLY A 209 9.00 -6.20 -16.02
C GLY A 209 7.56 -5.70 -15.94
N ALA A 210 7.06 -5.43 -14.73
CA ALA A 210 5.71 -4.96 -14.52
C ALA A 210 5.48 -3.56 -15.11
N PHE A 211 4.28 -3.33 -15.61
CA PHE A 211 3.80 -2.02 -16.05
C PHE A 211 3.06 -1.33 -14.90
N ALA A 212 3.35 -0.04 -14.69
CA ALA A 212 2.69 0.76 -13.65
C ALA A 212 1.76 1.81 -14.28
N HIS A 213 0.48 1.80 -13.86
CA HIS A 213 -0.60 2.61 -14.43
C HIS A 213 -1.15 3.55 -13.34
N HIS A 214 -1.08 4.86 -13.60
CA HIS A 214 -1.65 5.86 -12.70
C HIS A 214 -3.13 6.09 -12.98
N MET A 215 -3.91 6.10 -11.92
CA MET A 215 -5.32 6.48 -11.93
C MET A 215 -5.46 7.83 -11.23
N GLU A 216 -6.16 8.79 -11.84
CA GLU A 216 -6.48 10.08 -11.19
C GLU A 216 -7.55 9.91 -10.10
N ARG A 217 -7.31 8.99 -9.17
CA ARG A 217 -8.23 8.57 -8.13
C ARG A 217 -7.56 8.64 -6.75
N VAL A 218 -8.21 9.26 -5.79
CA VAL A 218 -7.81 9.11 -4.38
C VAL A 218 -8.31 7.75 -3.91
N VAL A 219 -7.39 6.83 -3.63
CA VAL A 219 -7.70 5.46 -3.20
C VAL A 219 -7.93 5.39 -1.70
N CYS A 220 -6.99 5.91 -0.91
CA CYS A 220 -7.08 5.81 0.54
C CYS A 220 -6.96 7.16 1.25
N ARG A 221 -7.52 7.20 2.46
CA ARG A 221 -7.28 8.23 3.48
C ARG A 221 -6.27 7.69 4.46
N TYR A 222 -5.10 8.29 4.46
CA TYR A 222 -4.01 7.99 5.37
C TYR A 222 -4.22 8.74 6.69
N GLU A 223 -4.26 8.02 7.81
CA GLU A 223 -4.46 8.63 9.13
C GLU A 223 -3.29 9.53 9.52
N GLY A 224 -2.08 9.15 9.17
CA GLY A 224 -0.83 9.84 9.54
C GLY A 224 -0.18 9.32 10.82
N GLY A 225 1.07 9.75 11.08
CA GLY A 225 1.80 9.34 12.28
C GLY A 225 2.25 7.87 12.29
N GLY A 226 2.30 7.23 11.12
CA GLY A 226 2.66 5.82 10.99
C GLY A 226 4.11 5.50 11.35
N PHE A 227 4.43 4.21 11.35
CA PHE A 227 5.73 3.63 11.70
C PHE A 227 6.92 4.30 11.00
N SER A 228 6.80 4.66 9.73
CA SER A 228 7.87 5.26 8.93
C SER A 228 8.23 6.70 9.33
N GLU A 229 7.36 7.38 10.08
CA GLU A 229 7.50 8.81 10.39
C GLU A 229 8.28 9.09 11.68
N THR A 230 8.63 8.08 12.48
CA THR A 230 9.45 8.27 13.68
C THR A 230 10.86 8.74 13.33
N PRO A 231 11.54 9.53 14.18
CA PRO A 231 12.89 10.05 13.88
C PRO A 231 13.90 8.96 13.53
N GLU A 232 13.88 7.83 14.27
CA GLU A 232 14.78 6.71 14.02
C GLU A 232 14.48 6.05 12.67
N ASN A 233 13.20 5.87 12.33
CA ASN A 233 12.80 5.26 11.07
C ASN A 233 13.05 6.19 9.88
N ARG A 234 13.00 7.52 10.05
CA ARG A 234 13.40 8.46 8.99
C ARG A 234 14.88 8.31 8.62
N GLN A 235 15.77 8.17 9.63
CA GLN A 235 17.20 7.96 9.37
C GLN A 235 17.44 6.62 8.68
N ARG A 236 16.80 5.54 9.15
CA ARG A 236 16.86 4.22 8.54
C ARG A 236 16.32 4.23 7.12
N SER A 237 15.17 4.87 6.90
CA SER A 237 14.55 5.06 5.60
C SER A 237 15.51 5.68 4.58
N ALA A 238 16.30 6.70 4.98
CA ALA A 238 17.28 7.31 4.10
C ALA A 238 18.42 6.36 3.74
N ALA A 239 18.91 5.54 4.69
CA ALA A 239 19.95 4.55 4.44
C ALA A 239 19.44 3.43 3.53
N GLU A 240 18.26 2.88 3.83
CA GLU A 240 17.62 1.83 3.02
C GLU A 240 17.33 2.34 1.60
N HIS A 241 16.81 3.56 1.44
CA HIS A 241 16.58 4.17 0.12
C HIS A 241 17.88 4.25 -0.70
N ARG A 242 18.99 4.62 -0.07
CA ARG A 242 20.29 4.67 -0.75
C ARG A 242 20.74 3.29 -1.20
N GLU A 243 20.70 2.30 -0.31
CA GLU A 243 21.05 0.91 -0.64
C GLU A 243 20.21 0.37 -1.79
N ILE A 244 18.89 0.54 -1.72
CA ILE A 244 17.95 0.06 -2.73
C ILE A 244 18.20 0.74 -4.08
N THR A 245 18.36 2.07 -4.09
CA THR A 245 18.65 2.78 -5.34
C THR A 245 20.01 2.39 -5.94
N ASP A 246 21.01 2.11 -5.11
CA ASP A 246 22.31 1.63 -5.59
C ASP A 246 22.19 0.20 -6.15
N LYS A 247 21.36 -0.68 -5.53
CA LYS A 247 21.08 -2.04 -6.02
C LYS A 247 20.46 -2.02 -7.41
N TYR A 248 19.39 -1.28 -7.64
CA TYR A 248 18.61 -1.33 -8.89
C TYR A 248 19.11 -0.38 -9.99
N MET A 249 19.72 0.74 -9.62
CA MET A 249 20.06 1.81 -10.56
C MET A 249 21.58 2.00 -10.75
N GLY A 250 22.41 1.57 -9.82
CA GLY A 250 23.86 1.67 -9.90
C GLY A 250 24.35 3.10 -10.21
N ARG A 251 25.09 3.26 -11.33
CA ARG A 251 25.62 4.58 -11.74
C ARG A 251 24.54 5.63 -11.99
N ARG A 252 23.32 5.23 -12.36
CA ARG A 252 22.19 6.15 -12.57
C ARG A 252 21.77 6.81 -11.25
N ALA A 253 21.74 6.05 -10.15
CA ALA A 253 21.45 6.60 -8.82
C ALA A 253 22.44 7.71 -8.44
N ALA A 254 23.73 7.55 -8.72
CA ALA A 254 24.73 8.58 -8.47
C ALA A 254 24.46 9.87 -9.29
N ARG A 255 24.08 9.74 -10.56
CA ARG A 255 23.69 10.88 -11.41
C ARG A 255 22.46 11.59 -10.85
N TYR A 256 21.43 10.85 -10.45
CA TYR A 256 20.21 11.43 -9.88
C TYR A 256 20.48 12.14 -8.54
N ARG A 257 21.31 11.57 -7.68
CA ARG A 257 21.77 12.26 -6.44
C ARG A 257 22.44 13.58 -6.77
N MET A 258 23.30 13.62 -7.80
CA MET A 258 23.97 14.86 -8.22
C MET A 258 22.95 15.89 -8.73
N ILE A 259 21.98 15.48 -9.54
CA ILE A 259 20.87 16.36 -10.01
C ILE A 259 20.10 16.92 -8.81
N MET A 260 19.76 16.08 -7.82
CA MET A 260 19.04 16.51 -6.62
C MET A 260 19.82 17.56 -5.82
N ILE A 261 21.15 17.41 -5.72
CA ILE A 261 22.03 18.40 -5.05
C ILE A 261 22.06 19.69 -5.86
N LEU A 262 22.30 19.62 -7.16
CA LEU A 262 22.38 20.80 -8.05
C LEU A 262 21.06 21.59 -8.12
N THR A 263 19.93 20.92 -8.03
CA THR A 263 18.61 21.56 -8.01
C THR A 263 18.19 22.08 -6.63
N LEU A 264 19.10 22.08 -5.67
CA LEU A 264 18.86 22.49 -4.27
C LEU A 264 17.65 21.81 -3.63
N GLN A 265 17.33 20.62 -4.08
CA GLN A 265 16.17 19.88 -3.56
C GLN A 265 16.24 19.66 -2.04
N PRO A 266 17.38 19.30 -1.43
CA PRO A 266 17.48 19.17 0.04
C PRO A 266 17.13 20.46 0.77
N LEU A 267 17.51 21.62 0.20
CA LEU A 267 17.18 22.92 0.77
C LEU A 267 15.68 23.22 0.65
N ARG A 268 15.09 22.91 -0.53
CA ARG A 268 13.64 23.09 -0.78
C ARG A 268 12.81 22.18 0.15
N THR A 269 13.22 20.94 0.39
CA THR A 269 12.55 20.02 1.32
C THR A 269 12.62 20.56 2.76
N ARG A 270 13.80 20.99 3.23
CA ARG A 270 13.94 21.62 4.55
C ARG A 270 13.09 22.89 4.71
N MET A 271 12.96 23.69 3.65
CA MET A 271 12.08 24.87 3.68
C MET A 271 10.60 24.49 3.73
N ALA A 272 10.19 23.43 3.05
CA ALA A 272 8.81 22.92 3.08
C ALA A 272 8.45 22.30 4.44
N GLU A 273 9.37 21.62 5.09
CA GLU A 273 9.21 20.99 6.40
C GLU A 273 9.33 21.97 7.58
N SER A 274 9.90 23.16 7.37
CA SER A 274 10.06 24.18 8.40
C SER A 274 8.74 24.92 8.64
N GLU A 275 8.19 24.86 9.85
CA GLU A 275 6.97 25.61 10.23
C GLU A 275 7.05 27.11 9.89
N ARG A 276 8.25 27.68 9.91
CA ARG A 276 8.51 29.10 9.67
C ARG A 276 8.48 29.48 8.18
N PHE A 277 8.85 28.53 7.30
CA PHE A 277 8.98 28.77 5.84
C PHE A 277 7.94 28.02 5.00
N SER A 278 7.23 27.03 5.56
CA SER A 278 6.27 26.21 4.82
C SER A 278 5.16 27.03 4.19
N LYS A 279 4.62 28.03 4.88
CA LYS A 279 3.56 28.93 4.34
C LYS A 279 4.05 29.74 3.13
N VAL A 280 5.28 30.26 3.20
CA VAL A 280 5.89 31.04 2.12
C VAL A 280 6.25 30.11 0.95
N TYR A 281 6.83 28.97 1.23
CA TYR A 281 7.19 27.97 0.24
C TYR A 281 5.95 27.47 -0.52
N ASN A 282 4.87 27.13 0.18
CA ASN A 282 3.61 26.68 -0.45
C ASN A 282 2.95 27.77 -1.28
N LYS A 283 3.02 29.02 -0.86
CA LYS A 283 2.53 30.17 -1.63
C LYS A 283 3.34 30.41 -2.92
N VAL A 284 4.67 30.27 -2.85
CA VAL A 284 5.54 30.37 -4.03
C VAL A 284 5.32 29.16 -4.96
N LYS A 285 5.18 27.97 -4.41
CA LYS A 285 4.89 26.74 -5.16
C LYS A 285 3.56 26.84 -5.90
N SER A 286 2.49 27.32 -5.24
CA SER A 286 1.18 27.52 -5.88
C SER A 286 1.23 28.58 -6.99
N PHE A 287 2.04 29.61 -6.83
CA PHE A 287 2.24 30.64 -7.87
C PHE A 287 3.02 30.10 -9.08
N ILE A 288 4.02 29.24 -8.87
CA ILE A 288 4.84 28.69 -9.97
C ILE A 288 4.15 27.52 -10.70
N TYR A 289 3.37 26.71 -9.97
CA TYR A 289 2.75 25.48 -10.51
C TYR A 289 1.22 25.54 -10.58
N GLY A 290 0.59 26.61 -10.12
CA GLY A 290 -0.86 26.79 -10.10
C GLY A 290 -1.41 27.68 -11.22
N ALA A 291 -0.60 28.02 -12.20
CA ALA A 291 -1.01 28.70 -13.42
C ALA A 291 -1.05 27.68 -14.58
N GLY A 292 -1.91 26.64 -14.43
CA GLY A 292 -2.21 25.66 -15.46
C GLY A 292 -3.64 25.20 -15.27
#